data_b77b7ad0e6a75c9b742686f84e33905c
#
_entry.id   b77b7ad0e6a75c9b742686f84e33905c
#
_cell.length_a   1.000
_cell.length_b   1.000
_cell.length_c   1.000
_cell.angle_alpha   90.00
_cell.angle_beta   90.00
_cell.angle_gamma   90.00
#
_symmetry.space_group_name_H-M   'P 1'
#
loop_
_entity.id
_entity.type
_entity.pdbx_description
1 polymer ?
#
loop_
_entity_poly.entity_id
_entity_poly.type
_entity_poly.pdbx_seq_one_letter_code
_entity_poly.pdbx_strand_id
1 'polypeptide(L)'
;MRGSPLNQRPAADPAAPPWAAPLPGPGGPGVPGPAATGPVRPGPVPAGAHPAATAPTAVPSALPSLDKRGSATRPAVDPQVARELKRQVAAELHQQLTRLAATSGTDADRATRRQRGRALIEEAVARWSDAYAQTHGIPPTREQDRALSEAVFDLLFRAGRLQPYLDDPDIENILINGCDDVWISRVHQPLRQVPPVADSDEELIELLQDLARQHGGGERSLSTASPTLALRLEGGMRLQAMTEVTPRPYVAIRRHRVASATLSDLVQLGTVDPTLAAFLAAAIRARKNVMITGTQGVGKTSLLRAMAAEIPPDERIGTLESEFELWLHTLGHLRQVVPMEAREGNGERVEGRMAGELTIGELIPAALRMTLSRIIVGEVRSGEVVPMLRVMTNGEGGSMCTLHARGPHMVVDRIAELCLEYGSHMTDSLAYRLTANAIDLIVHVTMVDETAVGGRRHRFVSHVLEVAGLGEHGRPALNTVFGPRTEQGEPRAVPHTQPNCLDDLRRAGFDASLLQSRYGTWAAPLHLRIGGAR
;
A
#
# COMPACT_ATOMS: atom_id res chain seq x y z
N MET A 1 57.54 -48.20 18.60
CA MET A 1 57.10 -49.56 18.22
C MET A 1 55.69 -49.46 17.74
N ARG A 2 55.54 -49.52 16.50
CA ARG A 2 54.64 -50.33 15.62
C ARG A 2 53.22 -50.60 16.19
N GLY A 3 52.22 -50.15 15.49
CA GLY A 3 50.87 -50.63 15.51
C GLY A 3 50.08 -49.99 14.39
N SER A 4 49.87 -50.71 13.32
CA SER A 4 49.16 -50.38 12.05
C SER A 4 47.62 -50.48 12.17
N PRO A 5 46.86 -50.22 11.10
CA PRO A 5 45.67 -49.41 11.14
C PRO A 5 44.37 -50.21 11.09
N LEU A 6 43.28 -49.69 11.67
CA LEU A 6 41.96 -50.27 11.59
C LEU A 6 41.06 -49.49 10.62
N ASN A 7 40.72 -50.21 9.63
CA ASN A 7 39.58 -50.15 8.70
C ASN A 7 38.42 -49.22 9.10
N GLN A 8 38.23 -48.15 8.34
CA GLN A 8 36.99 -47.38 8.35
C GLN A 8 36.08 -47.88 7.20
N ARG A 9 34.90 -48.38 7.57
CA ARG A 9 33.78 -48.59 6.66
C ARG A 9 33.13 -47.25 6.35
N PRO A 10 32.65 -47.00 5.11
CA PRO A 10 31.89 -45.78 4.79
C PRO A 10 30.51 -45.83 5.41
N ALA A 11 30.06 -44.68 5.93
CA ALA A 11 28.73 -44.45 6.49
C ALA A 11 27.68 -44.51 5.38
N ALA A 12 26.54 -45.14 5.72
CA ALA A 12 25.39 -45.26 4.83
C ALA A 12 24.69 -43.89 4.67
N ASP A 13 24.28 -43.60 3.44
CA ASP A 13 23.47 -42.49 3.00
C ASP A 13 22.07 -42.53 3.69
N PRO A 14 21.53 -41.45 4.22
CA PRO A 14 20.15 -41.46 4.74
C PRO A 14 19.15 -41.46 3.59
N ALA A 15 18.20 -42.38 3.68
CA ALA A 15 17.15 -42.69 2.71
C ALA A 15 16.29 -41.43 2.35
N ALA A 16 15.95 -41.34 1.06
CA ALA A 16 15.03 -40.35 0.49
C ALA A 16 13.60 -40.52 1.05
N PRO A 17 12.83 -39.40 1.14
CA PRO A 17 11.50 -39.45 1.72
C PRO A 17 10.45 -40.15 0.84
N PRO A 18 9.36 -40.72 1.39
CA PRO A 18 8.48 -41.70 0.74
C PRO A 18 7.47 -41.18 -0.30
N TRP A 19 7.63 -39.97 -0.82
CA TRP A 19 6.71 -39.39 -1.81
C TRP A 19 7.24 -39.38 -3.28
N ALA A 20 8.41 -39.93 -3.55
CA ALA A 20 9.02 -40.00 -4.88
C ALA A 20 8.76 -41.37 -5.56
N ALA A 21 7.48 -41.67 -5.88
CA ALA A 21 7.16 -42.80 -6.77
C ALA A 21 6.70 -42.26 -8.14
N PRO A 22 7.19 -42.79 -9.27
CA PRO A 22 6.78 -42.34 -10.61
C PRO A 22 5.40 -42.88 -10.99
N LEU A 23 4.62 -42.03 -11.66
CA LEU A 23 3.30 -42.34 -12.21
C LEU A 23 3.42 -43.34 -13.37
N PRO A 24 2.52 -44.33 -13.52
CA PRO A 24 2.51 -45.26 -14.64
C PRO A 24 1.95 -44.61 -15.91
N GLY A 25 2.58 -44.91 -17.05
CA GLY A 25 2.20 -44.46 -18.38
C GLY A 25 0.95 -45.15 -18.92
N PRO A 26 0.33 -44.62 -20.01
CA PRO A 26 -0.97 -45.04 -20.51
C PRO A 26 -0.86 -46.24 -21.48
N GLY A 27 -1.69 -47.26 -21.25
CA GLY A 27 -1.96 -48.35 -22.20
C GLY A 27 -3.43 -48.70 -22.19
N GLY A 28 -4.13 -48.48 -23.36
CA GLY A 28 -5.52 -48.78 -23.57
C GLY A 28 -5.84 -50.28 -23.68
N PRO A 29 -7.05 -50.76 -23.97
CA PRO A 29 -7.90 -50.35 -25.10
C PRO A 29 -9.42 -50.25 -24.85
N GLY A 30 -10.08 -49.50 -25.67
CA GLY A 30 -11.38 -49.41 -26.24
C GLY A 30 -12.63 -50.12 -25.69
N VAL A 31 -13.68 -49.31 -25.42
CA VAL A 31 -15.10 -49.75 -25.50
C VAL A 31 -15.92 -48.58 -26.09
N PRO A 32 -16.94 -48.86 -26.95
CA PRO A 32 -17.60 -47.87 -27.82
C PRO A 32 -18.66 -47.04 -27.11
N GLY A 33 -18.70 -45.74 -27.46
CA GLY A 33 -19.70 -44.80 -26.98
C GLY A 33 -20.93 -44.73 -27.86
N PRO A 34 -22.07 -44.27 -27.32
CA PRO A 34 -23.28 -44.04 -28.13
C PRO A 34 -23.30 -42.66 -28.82
N ALA A 35 -24.05 -42.62 -29.91
CA ALA A 35 -24.14 -41.56 -30.92
C ALA A 35 -24.52 -40.17 -30.36
N ALA A 36 -23.80 -39.16 -30.86
CA ALA A 36 -24.12 -37.75 -30.69
C ALA A 36 -25.16 -37.31 -31.69
N THR A 37 -26.27 -36.75 -31.21
CA THR A 37 -27.21 -35.96 -32.01
C THR A 37 -26.72 -34.52 -32.10
N GLY A 38 -26.44 -34.05 -33.31
CA GLY A 38 -25.97 -32.71 -33.60
C GLY A 38 -27.05 -31.65 -33.52
N PRO A 39 -26.71 -30.40 -33.25
CA PRO A 39 -27.65 -29.29 -33.25
C PRO A 39 -27.92 -28.77 -34.67
N VAL A 40 -29.19 -28.52 -34.90
CA VAL A 40 -29.78 -27.95 -36.12
C VAL A 40 -29.32 -26.49 -36.31
N ARG A 41 -28.79 -26.16 -37.48
CA ARG A 41 -28.55 -24.79 -37.95
C ARG A 41 -29.84 -24.17 -38.46
N PRO A 42 -30.19 -22.91 -38.13
CA PRO A 42 -31.22 -22.15 -38.86
C PRO A 42 -30.65 -21.58 -40.17
N GLY A 43 -31.43 -21.68 -41.22
CA GLY A 43 -31.10 -21.22 -42.57
C GLY A 43 -31.22 -19.70 -42.76
N PRO A 44 -30.76 -19.17 -43.89
CA PRO A 44 -30.65 -17.74 -44.15
C PRO A 44 -31.98 -17.11 -44.60
N VAL A 45 -32.24 -15.90 -44.09
CA VAL A 45 -33.35 -15.03 -44.51
C VAL A 45 -32.86 -14.14 -45.67
N PRO A 46 -33.69 -13.88 -46.72
CA PRO A 46 -33.26 -13.19 -47.93
C PRO A 46 -33.17 -11.67 -47.77
N ALA A 47 -32.22 -11.08 -48.50
CA ALA A 47 -31.95 -9.66 -48.60
C ALA A 47 -33.09 -8.91 -49.31
N GLY A 48 -33.56 -7.84 -48.68
CA GLY A 48 -34.43 -6.82 -49.29
C GLY A 48 -33.63 -5.58 -49.68
N ALA A 49 -33.90 -5.08 -50.87
CA ALA A 49 -33.15 -4.06 -51.57
C ALA A 49 -33.20 -2.64 -50.97
N HIS A 50 -32.07 -1.93 -51.13
CA HIS A 50 -31.92 -0.49 -50.88
C HIS A 50 -32.70 0.39 -51.88
N PRO A 51 -32.97 1.66 -51.49
CA PRO A 51 -32.51 2.74 -52.35
C PRO A 51 -31.56 3.72 -51.66
N ALA A 52 -30.60 4.19 -52.45
CA ALA A 52 -29.60 5.18 -52.14
C ALA A 52 -30.18 6.54 -51.74
N ALA A 53 -29.65 7.15 -50.69
CA ALA A 53 -29.82 8.58 -50.44
C ALA A 53 -28.44 9.19 -50.10
N THR A 54 -28.14 10.20 -50.85
CA THR A 54 -27.00 11.10 -50.87
C THR A 54 -26.64 11.66 -49.50
N ALA A 55 -25.33 11.64 -49.20
CA ALA A 55 -24.73 12.28 -48.03
C ALA A 55 -24.72 13.82 -48.17
N PRO A 56 -24.97 14.56 -47.07
CA PRO A 56 -24.48 15.91 -46.95
C PRO A 56 -23.21 15.92 -46.10
N THR A 57 -22.23 16.63 -46.63
CA THR A 57 -20.97 17.04 -45.99
C THR A 57 -21.21 17.64 -44.59
N ALA A 58 -20.79 16.95 -43.55
CA ALA A 58 -20.83 17.50 -42.20
C ALA A 58 -19.53 18.25 -41.87
N VAL A 59 -19.69 19.54 -41.64
CA VAL A 59 -18.72 20.43 -41.00
C VAL A 59 -18.55 19.98 -39.55
N PRO A 60 -17.34 19.79 -39.00
CA PRO A 60 -17.18 19.50 -37.61
C PRO A 60 -17.31 20.77 -36.80
N SER A 61 -18.47 20.95 -36.18
CA SER A 61 -18.72 21.97 -35.15
C SER A 61 -19.02 21.24 -33.83
N ALA A 62 -18.00 21.06 -33.04
CA ALA A 62 -18.13 20.74 -31.63
C ALA A 62 -16.97 21.39 -30.85
N LEU A 63 -17.23 22.58 -30.33
CA LEU A 63 -16.46 23.15 -29.24
C LEU A 63 -16.63 22.22 -28.02
N PRO A 64 -15.55 21.86 -27.32
CA PRO A 64 -15.66 21.10 -26.08
C PRO A 64 -16.30 21.96 -25.02
N SER A 65 -17.37 21.45 -24.41
CA SER A 65 -18.03 22.02 -23.24
C SER A 65 -17.04 22.17 -22.10
N LEU A 66 -16.87 23.41 -21.65
CA LEU A 66 -16.14 23.79 -20.45
C LEU A 66 -16.76 23.12 -19.22
N ASP A 67 -16.10 22.13 -18.69
CA ASP A 67 -16.39 21.61 -17.36
C ASP A 67 -15.85 22.62 -16.33
N LYS A 68 -16.76 23.24 -15.61
CA LYS A 68 -16.49 24.31 -14.65
C LYS A 68 -15.97 23.74 -13.33
N ARG A 69 -14.75 23.21 -13.30
CA ARG A 69 -13.88 23.17 -12.11
C ARG A 69 -12.43 23.18 -12.60
N GLY A 70 -11.75 24.28 -12.32
CA GLY A 70 -10.46 24.63 -12.88
C GLY A 70 -9.32 23.67 -12.53
N SER A 71 -9.15 22.66 -13.36
CA SER A 71 -7.85 22.09 -13.64
C SER A 71 -7.38 22.75 -14.93
N ALA A 72 -6.42 23.66 -14.84
CA ALA A 72 -5.77 24.26 -16.00
C ALA A 72 -5.12 23.11 -16.78
N THR A 73 -5.75 22.68 -17.86
CA THR A 73 -5.18 21.74 -18.82
C THR A 73 -3.93 22.39 -19.37
N ARG A 74 -2.74 21.89 -19.03
CA ARG A 74 -1.47 22.35 -19.64
C ARG A 74 -1.64 22.25 -21.16
N PRO A 75 -1.16 23.25 -21.95
CA PRO A 75 -1.15 23.15 -23.39
C PRO A 75 -0.45 21.85 -23.83
N ALA A 76 -0.97 21.21 -24.86
CA ALA A 76 -0.35 20.01 -25.39
C ALA A 76 1.06 20.32 -25.92
N VAL A 77 2.05 19.66 -25.35
CA VAL A 77 3.46 19.74 -25.75
C VAL A 77 3.76 18.60 -26.71
N ASP A 78 4.44 18.90 -27.83
CA ASP A 78 4.92 17.86 -28.73
C ASP A 78 6.03 17.04 -28.02
N PRO A 79 5.81 15.72 -27.81
CA PRO A 79 6.77 14.89 -27.09
C PRO A 79 8.12 14.75 -27.83
N GLN A 80 8.13 14.88 -29.18
CA GLN A 80 9.37 14.78 -29.97
C GLN A 80 10.25 16.02 -29.76
N VAL A 81 9.64 17.21 -29.77
CA VAL A 81 10.32 18.47 -29.49
C VAL A 81 10.91 18.47 -28.08
N ALA A 82 10.12 18.05 -27.09
CA ALA A 82 10.59 17.98 -25.71
C ALA A 82 11.79 17.03 -25.53
N ARG A 83 11.81 15.88 -26.22
CA ARG A 83 12.94 14.94 -26.19
C ARG A 83 14.19 15.47 -26.90
N GLU A 84 14.01 16.15 -28.03
CA GLU A 84 15.14 16.74 -28.72
C GLU A 84 15.81 17.79 -27.84
N LEU A 85 15.04 18.70 -27.25
CA LEU A 85 15.55 19.69 -26.30
C LEU A 85 16.18 19.04 -25.07
N LYS A 86 15.58 17.95 -24.52
CA LYS A 86 16.20 17.16 -23.44
C LYS A 86 17.60 16.71 -23.81
N ARG A 87 17.78 16.12 -25.01
CA ARG A 87 19.11 15.63 -25.45
C ARG A 87 20.14 16.74 -25.54
N GLN A 88 19.78 17.89 -26.12
CA GLN A 88 20.65 19.05 -26.26
C GLN A 88 21.04 19.61 -24.89
N VAL A 89 20.05 19.84 -24.00
CA VAL A 89 20.28 20.36 -22.66
C VAL A 89 21.10 19.39 -21.81
N ALA A 90 20.84 18.08 -21.90
CA ALA A 90 21.59 17.08 -21.16
C ALA A 90 23.07 17.06 -21.52
N ALA A 91 23.40 17.14 -22.83
CA ALA A 91 24.78 17.19 -23.32
C ALA A 91 25.50 18.45 -22.82
N GLU A 92 24.86 19.61 -22.92
CA GLU A 92 25.43 20.89 -22.50
C GLU A 92 25.60 20.95 -20.97
N LEU A 93 24.61 20.49 -20.22
CA LEU A 93 24.67 20.38 -18.76
C LEU A 93 25.82 19.48 -18.31
N HIS A 94 25.99 18.32 -18.96
CA HIS A 94 27.10 17.41 -18.67
C HIS A 94 28.45 18.09 -18.87
N GLN A 95 28.65 18.80 -20.00
CA GLN A 95 29.88 19.54 -20.26
C GLN A 95 30.15 20.61 -19.20
N GLN A 96 29.14 21.40 -18.82
CA GLN A 96 29.27 22.42 -17.79
C GLN A 96 29.62 21.85 -16.43
N LEU A 97 28.97 20.73 -16.02
CA LEU A 97 29.25 20.07 -14.76
C LEU A 97 30.65 19.45 -14.71
N THR A 98 31.11 18.84 -15.81
CA THR A 98 32.48 18.31 -15.93
C THR A 98 33.53 19.41 -15.79
N ARG A 99 33.33 20.57 -16.42
CA ARG A 99 34.21 21.73 -16.28
C ARG A 99 34.22 22.26 -14.84
N LEU A 100 33.04 22.28 -14.18
CA LEU A 100 32.92 22.72 -12.79
C LEU A 100 33.69 21.78 -11.86
N ALA A 101 33.49 20.47 -11.99
CA ALA A 101 34.19 19.46 -11.20
C ALA A 101 35.71 19.53 -11.37
N ALA A 102 36.19 19.76 -12.60
CA ALA A 102 37.61 19.98 -12.90
C ALA A 102 38.18 21.24 -12.22
N THR A 103 37.35 22.27 -12.00
CA THR A 103 37.79 23.53 -11.40
C THR A 103 37.65 23.55 -9.87
N SER A 104 36.58 22.95 -9.32
CA SER A 104 36.27 22.97 -7.90
C SER A 104 36.75 21.72 -7.11
N GLY A 105 37.16 20.67 -7.84
CA GLY A 105 37.56 19.40 -7.22
C GLY A 105 36.41 18.60 -6.57
N THR A 106 35.17 19.06 -6.67
CA THR A 106 33.99 18.43 -6.11
C THR A 106 32.84 18.36 -7.11
N ASP A 107 32.08 17.27 -7.06
CA ASP A 107 30.86 17.14 -7.89
C ASP A 107 29.79 18.14 -7.44
N ALA A 108 29.06 18.69 -8.41
CA ALA A 108 27.94 19.58 -8.15
C ALA A 108 26.82 18.83 -7.41
N ASP A 109 26.28 19.46 -6.37
CA ASP A 109 25.13 18.93 -5.65
C ASP A 109 23.84 18.94 -6.52
N ARG A 110 22.80 18.26 -6.04
CA ARG A 110 21.51 18.11 -6.75
C ARG A 110 20.84 19.47 -7.01
N ALA A 111 20.97 20.43 -6.09
CA ALA A 111 20.36 21.75 -6.22
C ALA A 111 21.05 22.56 -7.32
N THR A 112 22.38 22.57 -7.33
CA THR A 112 23.20 23.23 -8.37
C THR A 112 22.94 22.63 -9.75
N ARG A 113 22.83 21.30 -9.87
CA ARG A 113 22.50 20.63 -11.13
C ARG A 113 21.13 21.05 -11.66
N ARG A 114 20.10 21.09 -10.78
CA ARG A 114 18.74 21.53 -11.15
C ARG A 114 18.69 23.00 -11.54
N GLN A 115 19.39 23.87 -10.83
CA GLN A 115 19.42 25.31 -11.12
C GLN A 115 20.07 25.60 -12.49
N ARG A 116 21.24 24.99 -12.77
CA ARG A 116 21.90 25.13 -14.07
C ARG A 116 21.08 24.53 -15.20
N GLY A 117 20.47 23.37 -14.97
CA GLY A 117 19.57 22.75 -15.94
C GLY A 117 18.40 23.65 -16.30
N ARG A 118 17.78 24.35 -15.33
CA ARG A 118 16.71 25.31 -15.62
C ARG A 118 17.16 26.44 -16.55
N ALA A 119 18.29 27.04 -16.28
CA ALA A 119 18.81 28.11 -17.14
C ALA A 119 19.05 27.63 -18.60
N LEU A 120 19.67 26.44 -18.75
CA LEU A 120 19.87 25.83 -20.06
C LEU A 120 18.58 25.47 -20.79
N ILE A 121 17.55 25.03 -20.06
CA ILE A 121 16.22 24.73 -20.61
C ILE A 121 15.60 26.03 -21.15
N GLU A 122 15.61 27.11 -20.37
CA GLU A 122 15.05 28.40 -20.79
C GLU A 122 15.72 28.92 -22.04
N GLU A 123 17.06 28.83 -22.12
CA GLU A 123 17.82 29.19 -23.32
C GLU A 123 17.49 28.29 -24.52
N ALA A 124 17.39 26.99 -24.33
CA ALA A 124 17.07 26.05 -25.40
C ALA A 124 15.66 26.24 -25.95
N VAL A 125 14.67 26.47 -25.05
CA VAL A 125 13.29 26.76 -25.45
C VAL A 125 13.20 28.10 -26.19
N ALA A 126 13.88 29.13 -25.72
CA ALA A 126 13.91 30.42 -26.43
C ALA A 126 14.46 30.27 -27.85
N ARG A 127 15.60 29.56 -28.04
CA ARG A 127 16.16 29.28 -29.37
C ARG A 127 15.18 28.49 -30.26
N TRP A 128 14.50 27.52 -29.69
CA TRP A 128 13.50 26.75 -30.42
C TRP A 128 12.30 27.62 -30.83
N SER A 129 11.78 28.47 -29.93
CA SER A 129 10.67 29.39 -30.21
C SER A 129 10.99 30.37 -31.32
N ASP A 130 12.22 30.92 -31.36
CA ASP A 130 12.69 31.78 -32.42
C ASP A 130 12.74 31.05 -33.78
N ALA A 131 13.30 29.84 -33.80
CA ALA A 131 13.34 29.00 -35.00
C ALA A 131 11.94 28.58 -35.47
N TYR A 132 11.06 28.27 -34.57
CA TYR A 132 9.66 27.93 -34.86
C TYR A 132 8.93 29.13 -35.51
N ALA A 133 9.09 30.32 -34.92
CA ALA A 133 8.51 31.57 -35.48
C ALA A 133 9.01 31.87 -36.89
N GLN A 134 10.31 31.68 -37.16
CA GLN A 134 10.88 31.84 -38.48
C GLN A 134 10.31 30.86 -39.52
N THR A 135 10.03 29.62 -39.09
CA THR A 135 9.55 28.57 -39.99
C THR A 135 8.05 28.66 -40.25
N HIS A 136 7.26 29.02 -39.23
CA HIS A 136 5.80 28.99 -39.28
C HIS A 136 5.13 30.37 -39.35
N GLY A 137 5.90 31.45 -39.20
CA GLY A 137 5.39 32.81 -39.24
C GLY A 137 4.63 33.28 -37.99
N ILE A 138 4.42 32.41 -37.02
CA ILE A 138 3.71 32.71 -35.77
C ILE A 138 4.53 32.16 -34.61
N PRO A 139 4.93 32.98 -33.63
CA PRO A 139 5.66 32.49 -32.44
C PRO A 139 4.74 31.68 -31.53
N PRO A 140 5.29 30.70 -30.82
CA PRO A 140 4.56 30.02 -29.73
C PRO A 140 4.08 31.00 -28.67
N THR A 141 3.00 30.66 -27.99
CA THR A 141 2.52 31.47 -26.87
C THR A 141 3.43 31.29 -25.65
N ARG A 142 3.45 32.27 -24.72
CA ARG A 142 4.18 32.15 -23.45
C ARG A 142 3.77 30.94 -22.64
N GLU A 143 2.50 30.52 -22.74
CA GLU A 143 1.99 29.30 -22.07
C GLU A 143 2.56 28.04 -22.69
N GLN A 144 2.72 28.00 -24.03
CA GLN A 144 3.36 26.88 -24.74
C GLN A 144 4.86 26.78 -24.41
N ASP A 145 5.58 27.91 -24.40
CA ASP A 145 7.00 27.95 -24.01
C ASP A 145 7.19 27.47 -22.57
N ARG A 146 6.33 27.92 -21.66
CA ARG A 146 6.36 27.47 -20.27
C ARG A 146 6.05 25.98 -20.14
N ALA A 147 5.02 25.48 -20.83
CA ALA A 147 4.67 24.07 -20.82
C ALA A 147 5.80 23.20 -21.39
N LEU A 148 6.46 23.66 -22.45
CA LEU A 148 7.61 22.98 -23.05
C LEU A 148 8.82 22.99 -22.10
N SER A 149 9.12 24.11 -21.45
CA SER A 149 10.19 24.20 -20.44
C SER A 149 9.94 23.26 -19.25
N GLU A 150 8.71 23.20 -18.76
CA GLU A 150 8.33 22.26 -17.70
C GLU A 150 8.43 20.80 -18.16
N ALA A 151 7.99 20.48 -19.37
CA ALA A 151 8.09 19.12 -19.92
C ALA A 151 9.56 18.67 -20.07
N VAL A 152 10.45 19.54 -20.57
CA VAL A 152 11.90 19.23 -20.66
C VAL A 152 12.51 19.09 -19.27
N PHE A 153 12.12 19.92 -18.32
CA PHE A 153 12.57 19.82 -16.93
C PHE A 153 12.12 18.50 -16.28
N ASP A 154 10.87 18.12 -16.50
CA ASP A 154 10.32 16.86 -15.99
C ASP A 154 11.05 15.63 -16.59
N LEU A 155 11.40 15.70 -17.89
CA LEU A 155 12.18 14.65 -18.55
C LEU A 155 13.64 14.55 -18.06
N LEU A 156 14.24 15.63 -17.56
CA LEU A 156 15.63 15.66 -17.11
C LEU A 156 15.80 15.38 -15.61
N PHE A 157 14.86 15.84 -14.80
CA PHE A 157 15.04 15.90 -13.34
C PHE A 157 13.91 15.27 -12.54
N ARG A 158 12.84 14.80 -13.19
CA ARG A 158 11.65 14.25 -12.56
C ARG A 158 11.18 12.98 -13.30
N ALA A 159 9.88 12.74 -13.34
CA ALA A 159 9.28 11.54 -13.92
C ALA A 159 8.72 11.72 -15.35
N GLY A 160 9.26 12.68 -16.12
CA GLY A 160 8.85 12.89 -17.51
C GLY A 160 7.35 13.07 -17.69
N ARG A 161 6.76 12.36 -18.67
CA ARG A 161 5.30 12.40 -18.95
C ARG A 161 4.42 11.85 -17.82
N LEU A 162 5.00 11.11 -16.88
CA LEU A 162 4.30 10.63 -15.69
C LEU A 162 4.12 11.75 -14.65
N GLN A 163 4.98 12.77 -14.66
CA GLN A 163 5.02 13.82 -13.63
C GLN A 163 3.70 14.56 -13.43
N PRO A 164 2.93 14.97 -14.47
CA PRO A 164 1.65 15.65 -14.28
C PRO A 164 0.63 14.82 -13.48
N TYR A 165 0.66 13.49 -13.61
CA TYR A 165 -0.20 12.60 -12.83
C TYR A 165 0.30 12.45 -11.39
N LEU A 166 1.62 12.51 -11.17
CA LEU A 166 2.20 12.50 -9.84
C LEU A 166 1.95 13.81 -9.08
N ASP A 167 1.87 14.93 -9.78
CA ASP A 167 1.62 16.24 -9.17
C ASP A 167 0.12 16.47 -8.85
N ASP A 168 -0.81 15.75 -9.50
CA ASP A 168 -2.25 15.88 -9.28
C ASP A 168 -2.66 15.24 -7.93
N PRO A 169 -3.07 16.03 -6.92
CA PRO A 169 -3.39 15.52 -5.59
C PRO A 169 -4.67 14.66 -5.56
N ASP A 170 -5.52 14.75 -6.59
CA ASP A 170 -6.76 13.99 -6.66
C ASP A 170 -6.56 12.57 -7.20
N ILE A 171 -5.43 12.28 -7.82
CA ILE A 171 -5.10 10.94 -8.31
C ILE A 171 -4.66 10.08 -7.13
N GLU A 172 -5.37 8.97 -6.94
CA GLU A 172 -5.12 7.98 -5.90
C GLU A 172 -4.24 6.83 -6.41
N ASN A 173 -4.51 6.33 -7.62
CA ASN A 173 -3.71 5.27 -8.23
C ASN A 173 -3.39 5.59 -9.69
N ILE A 174 -2.19 5.20 -10.12
CA ILE A 174 -1.76 5.18 -11.51
C ILE A 174 -1.33 3.74 -11.79
N LEU A 175 -1.97 3.11 -12.78
CA LEU A 175 -1.70 1.75 -13.21
C LEU A 175 -1.19 1.78 -14.64
N ILE A 176 -0.03 1.19 -14.90
CA ILE A 176 0.65 1.18 -16.19
C ILE A 176 0.86 -0.28 -16.59
N ASN A 177 0.28 -0.69 -17.71
CA ASN A 177 0.35 -2.04 -18.27
C ASN A 177 1.11 -2.00 -19.61
N GLY A 178 2.37 -1.58 -19.57
CA GLY A 178 3.14 -1.19 -20.74
C GLY A 178 3.00 0.31 -21.05
N CYS A 179 3.85 0.83 -21.93
CA CYS A 179 4.00 2.26 -22.18
C CYS A 179 2.71 2.98 -22.61
N ASP A 180 1.80 2.28 -23.30
CA ASP A 180 0.60 2.79 -23.99
C ASP A 180 -0.73 2.48 -23.28
N ASP A 181 -0.74 1.62 -22.27
CA ASP A 181 -1.95 1.27 -21.52
C ASP A 181 -1.87 1.79 -20.09
N VAL A 182 -2.23 3.06 -19.91
CA VAL A 182 -2.10 3.81 -18.66
C VAL A 182 -3.47 4.19 -18.12
N TRP A 183 -3.72 3.87 -16.86
CA TRP A 183 -4.97 4.11 -16.16
C TRP A 183 -4.74 4.90 -14.89
N ILE A 184 -5.65 5.82 -14.60
CA ILE A 184 -5.67 6.55 -13.32
C ILE A 184 -7.00 6.33 -12.60
N SER A 185 -6.98 6.29 -11.27
CA SER A 185 -8.17 6.44 -10.45
C SER A 185 -8.07 7.70 -9.62
N ARG A 186 -9.14 8.47 -9.60
CA ARG A 186 -9.33 9.59 -8.67
C ARG A 186 -10.23 9.14 -7.54
N VAL A 187 -10.20 9.87 -6.45
CA VAL A 187 -11.03 9.58 -5.27
C VAL A 187 -12.50 9.50 -5.65
N HIS A 188 -13.13 8.39 -5.29
CA HIS A 188 -14.54 8.08 -5.58
C HIS A 188 -14.91 8.08 -7.07
N GLN A 189 -13.94 7.98 -7.98
CA GLN A 189 -14.17 7.87 -9.42
C GLN A 189 -13.70 6.51 -9.94
N PRO A 190 -14.33 6.00 -11.02
CA PRO A 190 -13.87 4.80 -11.69
C PRO A 190 -12.52 5.01 -12.37
N LEU A 191 -11.84 3.91 -12.71
CA LEU A 191 -10.63 3.92 -13.52
C LEU A 191 -10.89 4.61 -14.86
N ARG A 192 -9.96 5.47 -15.29
CA ARG A 192 -9.98 6.17 -16.57
C ARG A 192 -8.64 5.99 -17.26
N GLN A 193 -8.70 5.63 -18.54
CA GLN A 193 -7.52 5.57 -19.39
C GLN A 193 -7.01 6.98 -19.72
N VAL A 194 -5.70 7.14 -19.77
CA VAL A 194 -5.01 8.41 -20.04
C VAL A 194 -3.93 8.21 -21.11
N PRO A 195 -3.41 9.29 -21.71
CA PRO A 195 -2.37 9.20 -22.72
C PRO A 195 -1.12 8.43 -22.26
N PRO A 196 -0.37 7.83 -23.22
CA PRO A 196 0.87 7.12 -22.96
C PRO A 196 1.91 7.92 -22.19
N VAL A 197 2.62 7.28 -21.27
CA VAL A 197 3.68 7.90 -20.46
C VAL A 197 5.08 7.72 -21.05
N ALA A 198 5.22 6.80 -21.99
CA ALA A 198 6.43 6.55 -22.78
C ALA A 198 6.04 6.15 -24.20
N ASP A 199 6.98 6.20 -25.16
CA ASP A 199 6.70 5.82 -26.54
C ASP A 199 7.00 4.34 -26.81
N SER A 200 7.77 3.71 -25.92
CA SER A 200 8.03 2.27 -25.93
C SER A 200 8.19 1.73 -24.51
N ASP A 201 8.13 0.40 -24.39
CA ASP A 201 8.34 -0.28 -23.12
C ASP A 201 9.79 -0.11 -22.63
N GLU A 202 10.76 0.00 -23.53
CA GLU A 202 12.16 0.28 -23.22
C GLU A 202 12.32 1.68 -22.61
N GLU A 203 11.68 2.71 -23.19
CA GLU A 203 11.67 4.06 -22.62
C GLU A 203 11.03 4.09 -21.22
N LEU A 204 9.97 3.30 -21.02
CA LEU A 204 9.35 3.16 -19.70
C LEU A 204 10.32 2.51 -18.70
N ILE A 205 11.04 1.46 -19.10
CA ILE A 205 12.05 0.80 -18.24
C ILE A 205 13.18 1.78 -17.90
N GLU A 206 13.68 2.56 -18.86
CA GLU A 206 14.70 3.60 -18.62
C GLU A 206 14.19 4.64 -17.61
N LEU A 207 12.95 5.10 -17.74
CA LEU A 207 12.32 6.02 -16.79
C LEU A 207 12.29 5.43 -15.38
N LEU A 208 11.92 4.15 -15.24
CA LEU A 208 11.88 3.46 -13.95
C LEU A 208 13.28 3.33 -13.33
N GLN A 209 14.30 3.04 -14.16
CA GLN A 209 15.69 2.98 -13.73
C GLN A 209 16.21 4.36 -13.30
N ASP A 210 15.82 5.43 -14.00
CA ASP A 210 16.15 6.81 -13.61
C ASP A 210 15.52 7.16 -12.26
N LEU A 211 14.26 6.81 -12.05
CA LEU A 211 13.58 6.98 -10.77
C LEU A 211 14.24 6.17 -9.64
N ALA A 212 14.68 4.94 -9.93
CA ALA A 212 15.42 4.12 -8.97
C ALA A 212 16.75 4.81 -8.56
N ARG A 213 17.50 5.35 -9.51
CA ARG A 213 18.74 6.11 -9.23
C ARG A 213 18.49 7.38 -8.41
N GLN A 214 17.35 8.06 -8.65
CA GLN A 214 17.02 9.31 -7.95
C GLN A 214 16.50 9.09 -6.54
N HIS A 215 15.73 8.02 -6.31
CA HIS A 215 14.98 7.80 -5.08
C HIS A 215 15.42 6.54 -4.31
N GLY A 216 16.18 5.65 -4.92
CA GLY A 216 16.55 4.34 -4.36
C GLY A 216 17.79 4.33 -3.46
N GLY A 217 18.41 5.48 -3.18
CA GLY A 217 19.61 5.54 -2.31
C GLY A 217 20.85 4.83 -2.87
N GLY A 218 20.87 4.52 -4.19
CA GLY A 218 21.99 3.82 -4.86
C GLY A 218 21.96 2.29 -4.75
N GLU A 219 21.08 1.72 -3.91
CA GLU A 219 21.01 0.26 -3.68
C GLU A 219 19.87 -0.43 -4.47
N ARG A 220 18.92 0.33 -5.01
CA ARG A 220 17.77 -0.20 -5.76
C ARG A 220 18.00 -0.08 -7.25
N SER A 221 17.94 -1.21 -7.96
CA SER A 221 18.08 -1.28 -9.43
C SER A 221 16.95 -2.10 -10.02
N LEU A 222 16.53 -1.74 -11.23
CA LEU A 222 15.64 -2.55 -12.05
C LEU A 222 16.47 -3.13 -13.19
N SER A 223 16.59 -4.45 -13.21
CA SER A 223 17.42 -5.18 -14.19
C SER A 223 16.91 -6.62 -14.34
N THR A 224 17.46 -7.35 -15.29
CA THR A 224 17.17 -8.79 -15.46
C THR A 224 17.46 -9.60 -14.19
N ALA A 225 18.49 -9.22 -13.42
CA ALA A 225 18.81 -9.88 -12.15
C ALA A 225 17.90 -9.43 -10.99
N SER A 226 17.31 -8.22 -11.08
CA SER A 226 16.36 -7.68 -10.11
C SER A 226 15.12 -7.17 -10.86
N PRO A 227 14.17 -8.06 -11.21
CA PRO A 227 13.04 -7.73 -12.08
C PRO A 227 11.93 -6.94 -11.38
N THR A 228 12.05 -6.67 -10.09
CA THR A 228 11.09 -5.92 -9.29
C THR A 228 11.71 -4.66 -8.72
N LEU A 229 10.93 -3.59 -8.64
CA LEU A 229 11.35 -2.30 -8.11
C LEU A 229 10.27 -1.73 -7.21
N ALA A 230 10.60 -1.51 -5.94
CA ALA A 230 9.76 -0.79 -4.99
C ALA A 230 10.41 0.54 -4.63
N LEU A 231 9.74 1.66 -4.86
CA LEU A 231 10.23 3.01 -4.58
C LEU A 231 9.20 3.84 -3.82
N ARG A 232 9.73 4.77 -3.03
CA ARG A 232 8.95 5.90 -2.56
C ARG A 232 9.32 7.13 -3.39
N LEU A 233 8.32 7.72 -4.03
CA LEU A 233 8.45 8.95 -4.80
C LEU A 233 8.23 10.18 -3.91
N GLU A 234 8.61 11.35 -4.41
CA GLU A 234 8.32 12.63 -3.75
C GLU A 234 6.80 12.76 -3.49
N GLY A 235 6.41 13.32 -2.34
CA GLY A 235 5.00 13.38 -1.93
C GLY A 235 4.45 12.08 -1.30
N GLY A 236 5.33 11.11 -0.99
CA GLY A 236 4.94 9.89 -0.26
C GLY A 236 4.19 8.85 -1.08
N MET A 237 4.22 8.96 -2.42
CA MET A 237 3.64 7.94 -3.29
C MET A 237 4.53 6.70 -3.33
N ARG A 238 3.89 5.55 -3.31
CA ARG A 238 4.52 4.25 -3.46
C ARG A 238 4.46 3.80 -4.91
N LEU A 239 5.60 3.44 -5.48
CA LEU A 239 5.71 2.81 -6.80
C LEU A 239 6.16 1.36 -6.63
N GLN A 240 5.44 0.44 -7.27
CA GLN A 240 5.86 -0.94 -7.48
C GLN A 240 5.90 -1.21 -8.97
N ALA A 241 7.04 -1.69 -9.47
CA ALA A 241 7.19 -2.09 -10.87
C ALA A 241 7.70 -3.53 -10.99
N MET A 242 7.34 -4.18 -12.09
CA MET A 242 7.81 -5.51 -12.48
C MET A 242 8.16 -5.51 -13.97
N THR A 243 9.29 -6.14 -14.30
CA THR A 243 9.76 -6.39 -15.68
C THR A 243 10.33 -7.80 -15.77
N GLU A 244 10.65 -8.30 -16.96
CA GLU A 244 11.30 -9.59 -17.22
C GLU A 244 10.50 -10.86 -16.79
N VAL A 245 9.76 -10.78 -15.68
CA VAL A 245 8.86 -11.85 -15.18
C VAL A 245 7.41 -11.63 -15.64
N THR A 246 7.17 -10.58 -16.39
CA THR A 246 5.91 -10.20 -17.00
C THR A 246 6.12 -9.93 -18.50
N PRO A 247 5.10 -10.10 -19.37
CA PRO A 247 5.24 -9.88 -20.81
C PRO A 247 5.64 -8.47 -21.21
N ARG A 248 5.31 -7.49 -20.38
CA ARG A 248 5.60 -6.07 -20.54
C ARG A 248 5.92 -5.48 -19.15
N PRO A 249 6.49 -4.26 -19.05
CA PRO A 249 6.62 -3.60 -17.75
C PRO A 249 5.23 -3.27 -17.17
N TYR A 250 4.99 -3.68 -15.92
CA TYR A 250 3.81 -3.35 -15.15
C TYR A 250 4.18 -2.48 -13.97
N VAL A 251 3.46 -1.37 -13.81
CA VAL A 251 3.72 -0.41 -12.73
C VAL A 251 2.42 -0.05 -12.01
N ALA A 252 2.46 -0.09 -10.69
CA ALA A 252 1.39 0.43 -9.85
C ALA A 252 1.96 1.55 -8.96
N ILE A 253 1.37 2.75 -9.05
CA ILE A 253 1.73 3.86 -8.18
C ILE A 253 0.50 4.21 -7.36
N ARG A 254 0.67 4.22 -6.04
CA ARG A 254 -0.40 4.54 -5.10
C ARG A 254 -0.03 5.73 -4.22
N ARG A 255 -0.94 6.70 -4.14
CA ARG A 255 -0.83 7.82 -3.23
C ARG A 255 -1.45 7.45 -1.90
N HIS A 256 -0.65 7.46 -0.84
CA HIS A 256 -1.18 7.40 0.50
C HIS A 256 -1.71 8.77 0.89
N ARG A 257 -3.01 8.89 1.01
CA ARG A 257 -3.60 10.10 1.57
C ARG A 257 -3.37 10.09 3.07
N VAL A 258 -2.54 11.00 3.52
CA VAL A 258 -2.39 11.30 4.94
C VAL A 258 -3.62 12.12 5.38
N ALA A 259 -4.79 11.46 5.42
CA ALA A 259 -5.91 12.07 6.11
C ALA A 259 -5.61 12.03 7.61
N SER A 260 -5.63 13.17 8.28
CA SER A 260 -5.63 13.24 9.73
C SER A 260 -6.99 12.71 10.21
N ALA A 261 -7.12 11.38 10.29
CA ALA A 261 -8.31 10.77 10.82
C ALA A 261 -8.22 10.81 12.36
N THR A 262 -9.17 11.43 13.01
CA THR A 262 -9.41 11.37 14.46
C THR A 262 -10.52 10.37 14.75
N LEU A 263 -10.68 9.95 16.01
CA LEU A 263 -11.83 9.14 16.42
C LEU A 263 -13.14 9.88 16.16
N SER A 264 -13.16 11.21 16.28
CA SER A 264 -14.33 12.02 15.95
C SER A 264 -14.70 11.95 14.46
N ASP A 265 -13.71 11.97 13.56
CA ASP A 265 -13.95 11.79 12.12
C ASP A 265 -14.52 10.41 11.83
N LEU A 266 -14.02 9.38 12.52
CA LEU A 266 -14.52 8.00 12.36
C LEU A 266 -15.95 7.85 12.90
N VAL A 267 -16.35 8.62 13.91
CA VAL A 267 -17.74 8.72 14.36
C VAL A 267 -18.62 9.32 13.26
N GLN A 268 -18.20 10.42 12.64
CA GLN A 268 -18.95 11.06 11.55
C GLN A 268 -19.09 10.15 10.32
N LEU A 269 -18.05 9.34 10.04
CA LEU A 269 -18.07 8.36 8.96
C LEU A 269 -18.90 7.11 9.28
N GLY A 270 -19.36 6.94 10.52
CA GLY A 270 -20.10 5.75 10.96
C GLY A 270 -19.22 4.51 11.10
N THR A 271 -17.92 4.68 11.31
CA THR A 271 -16.96 3.58 11.55
C THR A 271 -16.99 3.12 13.01
N VAL A 272 -17.14 4.04 13.95
CA VAL A 272 -17.31 3.82 15.39
C VAL A 272 -18.46 4.68 15.90
N ASP A 273 -19.11 4.28 17.01
CA ASP A 273 -20.06 5.15 17.68
C ASP A 273 -19.37 6.02 18.74
N PRO A 274 -20.00 7.07 19.26
CA PRO A 274 -19.43 7.93 20.29
C PRO A 274 -18.99 7.19 21.55
N THR A 275 -19.76 6.19 22.01
CA THR A 275 -19.41 5.35 23.19
C THR A 275 -18.14 4.56 22.93
N LEU A 276 -18.04 3.89 21.77
CA LEU A 276 -16.86 3.15 21.37
C LEU A 276 -15.65 4.05 21.16
N ALA A 277 -15.83 5.24 20.56
CA ALA A 277 -14.75 6.22 20.41
C ALA A 277 -14.19 6.66 21.78
N ALA A 278 -15.06 6.98 22.75
CA ALA A 278 -14.64 7.31 24.11
C ALA A 278 -13.91 6.14 24.81
N PHE A 279 -14.39 4.90 24.60
CA PHE A 279 -13.75 3.68 25.11
C PHE A 279 -12.34 3.50 24.53
N LEU A 280 -12.19 3.59 23.20
CA LEU A 280 -10.91 3.45 22.53
C LEU A 280 -9.92 4.54 22.94
N ALA A 281 -10.37 5.79 23.06
CA ALA A 281 -9.55 6.89 23.53
C ALA A 281 -9.04 6.64 24.96
N ALA A 282 -9.91 6.20 25.85
CA ALA A 282 -9.52 5.84 27.22
C ALA A 282 -8.56 4.64 27.26
N ALA A 283 -8.76 3.62 26.41
CA ALA A 283 -7.88 2.48 26.30
C ALA A 283 -6.44 2.89 25.92
N ILE A 284 -6.31 3.82 24.96
CA ILE A 284 -4.99 4.35 24.58
C ILE A 284 -4.35 5.14 25.73
N ARG A 285 -5.10 6.01 26.40
CA ARG A 285 -4.61 6.77 27.56
C ARG A 285 -4.28 5.86 28.75
N ALA A 286 -5.04 4.77 28.93
CA ALA A 286 -4.79 3.73 29.96
C ALA A 286 -3.66 2.77 29.56
N ARG A 287 -2.93 3.04 28.45
CA ARG A 287 -1.79 2.24 27.97
C ARG A 287 -2.13 0.77 27.72
N LYS A 288 -3.34 0.47 27.20
CA LYS A 288 -3.69 -0.87 26.79
C LYS A 288 -3.02 -1.26 25.47
N ASN A 289 -2.50 -2.47 25.42
CA ASN A 289 -1.95 -3.05 24.19
C ASN A 289 -3.09 -3.44 23.25
N VAL A 290 -3.14 -2.87 22.06
CA VAL A 290 -4.26 -3.04 21.15
C VAL A 290 -3.83 -3.66 19.83
N MET A 291 -4.49 -4.73 19.43
CA MET A 291 -4.35 -5.32 18.10
C MET A 291 -5.60 -5.00 17.24
N ILE A 292 -5.41 -4.29 16.14
CA ILE A 292 -6.49 -3.94 15.21
C ILE A 292 -6.50 -4.97 14.08
N THR A 293 -7.64 -5.61 13.86
CA THR A 293 -7.76 -6.74 12.94
C THR A 293 -8.86 -6.53 11.90
N GLY A 294 -8.83 -7.32 10.84
CA GLY A 294 -9.81 -7.27 9.74
C GLY A 294 -9.17 -7.63 8.40
N THR A 295 -9.98 -7.77 7.36
CA THR A 295 -9.50 -8.10 6.01
C THR A 295 -8.77 -6.92 5.37
N GLN A 296 -8.22 -7.11 4.17
CA GLN A 296 -7.53 -6.05 3.44
C GLN A 296 -8.50 -4.92 3.04
N GLY A 297 -8.04 -3.65 3.13
CA GLY A 297 -8.81 -2.49 2.68
C GLY A 297 -9.97 -2.06 3.58
N VAL A 298 -10.16 -2.69 4.76
CA VAL A 298 -11.27 -2.33 5.68
C VAL A 298 -11.02 -1.06 6.49
N GLY A 299 -9.79 -0.52 6.51
CA GLY A 299 -9.47 0.71 7.24
C GLY A 299 -8.75 0.51 8.56
N LYS A 300 -8.05 -0.62 8.77
CA LYS A 300 -7.22 -0.89 9.97
C LYS A 300 -6.23 0.23 10.26
N THR A 301 -5.42 0.61 9.24
CA THR A 301 -4.42 1.68 9.36
C THR A 301 -5.06 3.03 9.69
N SER A 302 -6.25 3.32 9.15
CA SER A 302 -6.99 4.55 9.47
C SER A 302 -7.46 4.57 10.93
N LEU A 303 -7.96 3.44 11.44
CA LEU A 303 -8.35 3.32 12.85
C LEU A 303 -7.13 3.40 13.75
N LEU A 304 -6.02 2.72 13.41
CA LEU A 304 -4.75 2.80 14.15
C LEU A 304 -4.26 4.25 14.29
N ARG A 305 -4.31 5.01 13.19
CA ARG A 305 -3.93 6.44 13.18
C ARG A 305 -4.85 7.28 14.06
N ALA A 306 -6.17 7.05 13.96
CA ALA A 306 -7.15 7.76 14.78
C ALA A 306 -6.97 7.48 16.27
N MET A 307 -6.65 6.23 16.63
CA MET A 307 -6.32 5.85 18.00
C MET A 307 -4.97 6.43 18.45
N ALA A 308 -3.96 6.45 17.58
CA ALA A 308 -2.66 7.05 17.88
C ALA A 308 -2.75 8.57 18.16
N ALA A 309 -3.76 9.25 17.61
CA ALA A 309 -4.04 10.67 17.92
C ALA A 309 -4.44 10.90 19.39
N GLU A 310 -4.85 9.86 20.11
CA GLU A 310 -5.19 9.92 21.54
C GLU A 310 -3.98 9.72 22.47
N ILE A 311 -2.80 9.44 21.90
CA ILE A 311 -1.55 9.32 22.67
C ILE A 311 -1.16 10.72 23.21
N PRO A 312 -0.80 10.85 24.49
CA PRO A 312 -0.31 12.08 25.04
C PRO A 312 0.85 12.68 24.22
N PRO A 313 0.84 14.00 23.95
CA PRO A 313 1.76 14.64 23.00
C PRO A 313 3.24 14.58 23.44
N ASP A 314 3.51 14.41 24.71
CA ASP A 314 4.86 14.38 25.27
C ASP A 314 5.49 12.97 25.30
N GLU A 315 4.71 11.94 24.95
CA GLU A 315 5.23 10.58 24.85
C GLU A 315 6.18 10.44 23.65
N ARG A 316 7.30 9.73 23.89
CA ARG A 316 8.24 9.36 22.83
C ARG A 316 7.86 7.99 22.28
N ILE A 317 7.38 7.95 21.04
CA ILE A 317 6.87 6.73 20.40
C ILE A 317 7.73 6.31 19.21
N GLY A 318 7.80 5.00 18.94
CA GLY A 318 8.38 4.43 17.72
C GLY A 318 7.30 3.89 16.80
N THR A 319 7.40 4.18 15.51
CA THR A 319 6.60 3.48 14.48
C THR A 319 7.52 2.59 13.65
N LEU A 320 7.10 1.35 13.43
CA LEU A 320 7.80 0.37 12.62
C LEU A 320 6.87 -0.11 11.50
N GLU A 321 7.29 0.09 10.27
CA GLU A 321 6.46 -0.16 9.10
C GLU A 321 7.29 -0.80 7.99
N SER A 322 6.69 -1.71 7.22
CA SER A 322 7.33 -2.19 5.99
C SER A 322 7.51 -1.05 5.00
N GLU A 323 6.54 -0.14 4.99
CA GLU A 323 6.53 1.10 4.23
C GLU A 323 5.72 2.12 5.01
N PHE A 324 6.15 3.39 5.03
CA PHE A 324 5.45 4.42 5.78
C PHE A 324 4.01 4.61 5.29
N GLU A 325 3.05 4.21 6.08
CA GLU A 325 1.61 4.44 5.91
C GLU A 325 1.04 5.29 7.05
N LEU A 326 1.60 5.17 8.26
CA LEU A 326 1.07 5.85 9.44
C LEU A 326 1.33 7.36 9.44
N TRP A 327 2.51 7.79 9.00
CA TRP A 327 2.90 9.21 8.95
C TRP A 327 2.68 9.98 10.26
N LEU A 328 2.74 9.31 11.43
CA LEU A 328 2.49 9.94 12.73
C LEU A 328 3.47 11.06 13.05
N HIS A 329 4.70 10.98 12.51
CA HIS A 329 5.73 12.01 12.64
C HIS A 329 5.41 13.32 11.89
N THR A 330 4.43 13.30 10.98
CA THR A 330 3.96 14.50 10.26
C THR A 330 2.73 15.12 10.90
N LEU A 331 2.10 14.44 11.87
CA LEU A 331 0.96 14.94 12.62
C LEU A 331 1.47 15.83 13.76
N GLY A 332 1.20 17.12 13.71
CA GLY A 332 1.78 18.11 14.61
C GLY A 332 1.45 17.97 16.11
N HIS A 333 0.55 17.04 16.50
CA HIS A 333 0.21 16.82 17.90
C HIS A 333 1.20 15.92 18.66
N LEU A 334 1.88 15.00 17.98
CA LEU A 334 2.90 14.13 18.58
C LEU A 334 4.30 14.77 18.41
N ARG A 335 4.95 15.12 19.51
CA ARG A 335 6.21 15.88 19.48
C ARG A 335 7.44 15.00 19.24
N GLN A 336 7.40 13.74 19.66
CA GLN A 336 8.55 12.83 19.64
C GLN A 336 8.17 11.49 19.01
N VAL A 337 8.16 11.45 17.68
CA VAL A 337 7.96 10.21 16.92
C VAL A 337 9.25 9.79 16.24
N VAL A 338 9.67 8.55 16.45
CA VAL A 338 10.78 7.90 15.74
C VAL A 338 10.21 6.99 14.67
N PRO A 339 10.11 7.45 13.42
CA PRO A 339 9.60 6.62 12.34
C PRO A 339 10.71 5.71 11.82
N MET A 340 10.44 4.42 11.76
CA MET A 340 11.35 3.39 11.24
C MET A 340 10.66 2.63 10.13
N GLU A 341 11.39 2.44 9.03
CA GLU A 341 10.92 1.70 7.87
C GLU A 341 11.83 0.51 7.60
N ALA A 342 11.24 -0.65 7.35
CA ALA A 342 11.96 -1.81 6.88
C ALA A 342 12.64 -1.50 5.52
N ARG A 343 13.74 -2.15 5.26
CA ARG A 343 14.49 -1.99 4.01
C ARG A 343 14.55 -3.33 3.29
N GLU A 344 14.11 -3.35 2.05
CA GLU A 344 14.32 -4.50 1.17
C GLU A 344 15.79 -4.59 0.78
N GLY A 345 16.30 -5.81 0.59
CA GLY A 345 17.67 -6.04 0.14
C GLY A 345 17.89 -5.60 -1.31
N ASN A 346 19.16 -5.48 -1.69
CA ASN A 346 19.59 -5.01 -3.02
C ASN A 346 19.56 -6.08 -4.13
N GLY A 347 19.06 -7.29 -3.84
CA GLY A 347 19.03 -8.41 -4.79
C GLY A 347 20.23 -9.35 -4.68
N GLU A 348 21.33 -8.96 -4.03
CA GLU A 348 22.46 -9.85 -3.75
C GLU A 348 22.21 -10.67 -2.49
N ARG A 349 22.58 -11.96 -2.52
CA ARG A 349 22.49 -12.84 -1.36
C ARG A 349 23.86 -13.05 -0.74
N VAL A 350 23.98 -12.69 0.55
CA VAL A 350 25.16 -12.97 1.36
C VAL A 350 24.71 -13.89 2.51
N GLU A 351 25.31 -15.06 2.61
CA GLU A 351 24.99 -16.07 3.64
C GLU A 351 23.49 -16.45 3.73
N GLY A 352 22.80 -16.46 2.57
CA GLY A 352 21.38 -16.83 2.49
C GLY A 352 20.40 -15.69 2.78
N ARG A 353 20.87 -14.49 3.12
CA ARG A 353 20.08 -13.26 3.31
C ARG A 353 20.31 -12.28 2.17
N MET A 354 19.31 -11.44 1.92
CA MET A 354 19.47 -10.34 0.98
C MET A 354 20.38 -9.27 1.59
N ALA A 355 21.41 -8.88 0.86
CA ALA A 355 22.34 -7.85 1.34
C ALA A 355 21.59 -6.52 1.53
N GLY A 356 21.82 -5.86 2.66
CA GLY A 356 21.16 -4.60 3.01
C GLY A 356 19.71 -4.72 3.48
N GLU A 357 19.12 -5.92 3.54
CA GLU A 357 17.78 -6.14 4.10
C GLU A 357 17.74 -5.82 5.59
N LEU A 358 16.68 -5.11 6.00
CA LEU A 358 16.39 -4.81 7.40
C LEU A 358 14.89 -5.00 7.65
N THR A 359 14.53 -6.08 8.32
CA THR A 359 13.14 -6.46 8.58
C THR A 359 12.57 -5.72 9.79
N ILE A 360 11.23 -5.66 9.91
CA ILE A 360 10.56 -5.13 11.12
C ILE A 360 11.02 -5.88 12.36
N GLY A 361 11.19 -7.22 12.27
CA GLY A 361 11.66 -8.04 13.38
C GLY A 361 13.06 -7.65 13.89
N GLU A 362 13.93 -7.19 13.00
CA GLU A 362 15.27 -6.68 13.33
C GLU A 362 15.27 -5.23 13.83
N LEU A 363 14.29 -4.43 13.39
CA LEU A 363 14.11 -3.07 13.88
C LEU A 363 13.60 -3.02 15.33
N ILE A 364 12.79 -3.98 15.77
CA ILE A 364 12.20 -3.99 17.12
C ILE A 364 13.28 -3.96 18.21
N PRO A 365 14.34 -4.82 18.22
CA PRO A 365 15.40 -4.76 19.21
C PRO A 365 16.18 -3.44 19.22
N ALA A 366 16.35 -2.81 18.05
CA ALA A 366 16.97 -1.49 17.94
C ALA A 366 16.06 -0.40 18.54
N ALA A 367 14.77 -0.45 18.24
CA ALA A 367 13.76 0.46 18.77
C ALA A 367 13.70 0.46 20.30
N LEU A 368 13.80 -0.70 20.95
CA LEU A 368 13.82 -0.83 22.41
C LEU A 368 14.97 -0.07 23.09
N ARG A 369 16.05 0.24 22.36
CA ARG A 369 17.19 1.03 22.86
C ARG A 369 17.04 2.54 22.68
N MET A 370 15.92 2.99 22.07
CA MET A 370 15.70 4.41 21.75
C MET A 370 14.86 5.14 22.79
N THR A 371 14.67 4.58 23.98
CA THR A 371 13.90 5.17 25.08
C THR A 371 12.46 5.49 24.64
N LEU A 372 11.82 4.53 24.00
CA LEU A 372 10.44 4.65 23.54
C LEU A 372 9.48 4.20 24.63
N SER A 373 8.42 4.98 24.84
CA SER A 373 7.34 4.63 25.77
C SER A 373 6.32 3.67 25.15
N ARG A 374 6.19 3.68 23.81
CA ARG A 374 5.30 2.81 23.02
C ARG A 374 5.95 2.45 21.70
N ILE A 375 5.58 1.29 21.19
CA ILE A 375 5.91 0.84 19.83
C ILE A 375 4.63 0.57 19.07
N ILE A 376 4.54 1.14 17.86
CA ILE A 376 3.42 0.96 16.95
C ILE A 376 3.94 0.26 15.71
N VAL A 377 3.46 -0.97 15.44
CA VAL A 377 3.77 -1.71 14.23
C VAL A 377 2.64 -1.52 13.23
N GLY A 378 2.95 -0.94 12.08
CA GLY A 378 1.94 -0.64 11.04
C GLY A 378 1.15 -1.88 10.64
N GLU A 379 1.83 -2.99 10.36
CA GLU A 379 1.20 -4.27 10.05
C GLU A 379 2.11 -5.44 10.44
N VAL A 380 1.51 -6.48 11.02
CA VAL A 380 2.15 -7.76 11.32
C VAL A 380 1.70 -8.77 10.27
N ARG A 381 2.66 -9.36 9.55
CA ARG A 381 2.39 -10.28 8.42
C ARG A 381 3.02 -11.65 8.58
N SER A 382 4.11 -11.75 9.35
CA SER A 382 4.96 -12.94 9.46
C SER A 382 5.62 -13.03 10.84
N GLY A 383 6.87 -13.47 10.89
CA GLY A 383 7.62 -13.74 12.11
C GLY A 383 7.81 -12.55 13.07
N GLU A 384 7.62 -11.30 12.63
CA GLU A 384 7.67 -10.10 13.48
C GLU A 384 6.58 -10.10 14.58
N VAL A 385 5.59 -11.00 14.50
CA VAL A 385 4.59 -11.19 15.55
C VAL A 385 5.23 -11.52 16.89
N VAL A 386 6.25 -12.38 16.92
CA VAL A 386 6.89 -12.82 18.18
C VAL A 386 7.67 -11.68 18.86
N PRO A 387 8.58 -10.93 18.18
CA PRO A 387 9.18 -9.75 18.76
C PRO A 387 8.13 -8.71 19.23
N MET A 388 7.05 -8.51 18.46
CA MET A 388 5.97 -7.57 18.84
C MET A 388 5.25 -7.99 20.13
N LEU A 389 4.86 -9.26 20.25
CA LEU A 389 4.23 -9.78 21.47
C LEU A 389 5.16 -9.63 22.68
N ARG A 390 6.48 -9.84 22.50
CA ARG A 390 7.47 -9.62 23.57
C ARG A 390 7.57 -8.16 23.99
N VAL A 391 7.51 -7.22 23.04
CA VAL A 391 7.45 -5.78 23.34
C VAL A 391 6.22 -5.44 24.17
N MET A 392 5.06 -5.94 23.76
CA MET A 392 3.80 -5.74 24.48
C MET A 392 3.83 -6.31 25.89
N THR A 393 4.54 -7.43 26.10
CA THR A 393 4.67 -8.06 27.43
C THR A 393 5.68 -7.36 28.33
N ASN A 394 6.82 -6.89 27.78
CA ASN A 394 7.96 -6.38 28.54
C ASN A 394 7.96 -4.86 28.70
N GLY A 395 7.12 -4.14 27.95
CA GLY A 395 7.03 -2.69 27.97
C GLY A 395 6.07 -2.14 29.03
N GLU A 396 5.98 -0.83 29.10
CA GLU A 396 5.01 -0.12 29.95
C GLU A 396 3.55 -0.21 29.46
N GLY A 397 3.30 -1.00 28.43
CA GLY A 397 2.01 -1.12 27.74
C GLY A 397 1.73 0.00 26.73
N GLY A 398 0.58 -0.05 26.08
CA GLY A 398 0.12 0.96 25.13
C GLY A 398 0.66 0.79 23.72
N SER A 399 1.31 -0.32 23.42
CA SER A 399 1.75 -0.67 22.07
C SER A 399 0.57 -1.08 21.18
N MET A 400 0.66 -0.79 19.89
CA MET A 400 -0.40 -1.09 18.93
C MET A 400 0.15 -1.74 17.68
N CYS A 401 -0.67 -2.60 17.06
CA CYS A 401 -0.35 -3.14 15.73
C CYS A 401 -1.62 -3.47 14.95
N THR A 402 -1.45 -3.70 13.64
CA THR A 402 -2.53 -4.26 12.83
C THR A 402 -2.19 -5.68 12.39
N LEU A 403 -3.23 -6.51 12.20
CA LEU A 403 -3.12 -7.89 11.74
C LEU A 403 -4.25 -8.21 10.75
N HIS A 404 -3.96 -8.96 9.70
CA HIS A 404 -4.99 -9.52 8.83
C HIS A 404 -5.65 -10.74 9.47
N ALA A 405 -6.97 -10.65 9.70
CA ALA A 405 -7.82 -11.77 10.14
C ALA A 405 -9.20 -11.69 9.49
N ARG A 406 -9.77 -12.83 9.11
CA ARG A 406 -11.11 -12.89 8.47
C ARG A 406 -12.24 -12.65 9.43
N GLY A 407 -12.07 -12.97 10.71
CA GLY A 407 -13.09 -12.82 11.74
C GLY A 407 -12.47 -12.56 13.11
N PRO A 408 -13.24 -11.97 14.04
CA PRO A 408 -12.73 -11.57 15.35
C PRO A 408 -12.24 -12.77 16.19
N HIS A 409 -12.91 -13.91 16.14
CA HIS A 409 -12.57 -15.11 16.91
C HIS A 409 -11.43 -15.94 16.28
N MET A 410 -11.06 -15.64 15.03
CA MET A 410 -9.94 -16.30 14.34
C MET A 410 -8.59 -15.64 14.62
N VAL A 411 -8.59 -14.51 15.32
CA VAL A 411 -7.36 -13.71 15.54
C VAL A 411 -6.32 -14.48 16.34
N VAL A 412 -6.75 -15.16 17.39
CA VAL A 412 -5.86 -15.96 18.27
C VAL A 412 -5.17 -17.09 17.49
N ASP A 413 -5.93 -17.80 16.65
CA ASP A 413 -5.38 -18.85 15.79
C ASP A 413 -4.42 -18.29 14.76
N ARG A 414 -4.76 -17.15 14.16
CA ARG A 414 -3.87 -16.48 13.20
C ARG A 414 -2.55 -16.04 13.83
N ILE A 415 -2.57 -15.55 15.06
CA ILE A 415 -1.36 -15.22 15.82
C ILE A 415 -0.54 -16.50 16.07
N ALA A 416 -1.20 -17.61 16.47
CA ALA A 416 -0.51 -18.87 16.72
C ALA A 416 0.16 -19.40 15.43
N GLU A 417 -0.53 -19.37 14.29
CA GLU A 417 0.06 -19.71 12.98
C GLU A 417 1.34 -18.91 12.70
N LEU A 418 1.29 -17.58 12.84
CA LEU A 418 2.46 -16.71 12.61
C LEU A 418 3.58 -16.97 13.61
N CYS A 419 3.25 -17.31 14.85
CA CYS A 419 4.25 -17.72 15.84
C CYS A 419 4.94 -19.02 15.44
N LEU A 420 4.21 -20.01 14.91
CA LEU A 420 4.78 -21.28 14.44
C LEU A 420 5.72 -21.06 13.24
N GLU A 421 5.39 -20.11 12.34
CA GLU A 421 6.25 -19.72 11.22
C GLU A 421 7.58 -19.10 11.69
N TYR A 422 7.64 -18.53 12.91
CA TYR A 422 8.84 -17.87 13.44
C TYR A 422 10.00 -18.84 13.70
N GLY A 423 9.72 -20.10 14.04
CA GLY A 423 10.76 -21.11 14.21
C GLY A 423 10.26 -22.39 14.89
N SER A 424 10.98 -23.48 14.70
CA SER A 424 10.64 -24.84 15.18
C SER A 424 10.53 -24.97 16.71
N HIS A 425 10.99 -23.99 17.46
CA HIS A 425 10.88 -23.95 18.92
C HIS A 425 9.54 -23.38 19.42
N MET A 426 8.74 -22.81 18.51
CA MET A 426 7.41 -22.30 18.84
C MET A 426 6.40 -23.45 18.85
N THR A 427 5.52 -23.39 19.81
CA THR A 427 4.39 -24.32 19.98
C THR A 427 3.09 -23.54 20.18
N ASP A 428 1.93 -24.14 19.89
CA ASP A 428 0.63 -23.51 20.13
C ASP A 428 0.49 -23.02 21.57
N SER A 429 0.90 -23.84 22.53
CA SER A 429 0.85 -23.48 23.96
C SER A 429 1.70 -22.25 24.29
N LEU A 430 2.89 -22.12 23.69
CA LEU A 430 3.74 -20.93 23.87
C LEU A 430 3.13 -19.72 23.18
N ALA A 431 2.63 -19.88 21.95
CA ALA A 431 1.97 -18.82 21.18
C ALA A 431 0.73 -18.28 21.93
N TYR A 432 -0.13 -19.16 22.44
CA TYR A 432 -1.29 -18.77 23.23
C TYR A 432 -0.91 -18.04 24.52
N ARG A 433 0.12 -18.50 25.21
CA ARG A 433 0.64 -17.82 26.41
C ARG A 433 1.20 -16.44 26.12
N LEU A 434 1.98 -16.31 25.04
CA LEU A 434 2.47 -15.00 24.58
C LEU A 434 1.31 -14.06 24.24
N THR A 435 0.32 -14.54 23.50
CA THR A 435 -0.88 -13.78 23.13
C THR A 435 -1.66 -13.30 24.36
N ALA A 436 -1.93 -14.22 25.30
CA ALA A 436 -2.70 -13.93 26.50
C ALA A 436 -2.03 -12.91 27.44
N ASN A 437 -0.69 -12.87 27.45
CA ASN A 437 0.07 -11.96 28.28
C ASN A 437 0.37 -10.60 27.61
N ALA A 438 0.32 -10.54 26.27
CA ALA A 438 0.77 -9.39 25.52
C ALA A 438 -0.37 -8.45 25.12
N ILE A 439 -1.53 -9.01 24.75
CA ILE A 439 -2.64 -8.25 24.16
C ILE A 439 -3.72 -8.02 25.21
N ASP A 440 -4.12 -6.76 25.40
CA ASP A 440 -5.28 -6.42 26.24
C ASP A 440 -6.57 -6.43 25.40
N LEU A 441 -6.55 -5.81 24.22
CA LEU A 441 -7.74 -5.61 23.40
C LEU A 441 -7.49 -6.00 21.93
N ILE A 442 -8.45 -6.66 21.32
CA ILE A 442 -8.55 -6.94 19.89
C ILE A 442 -9.72 -6.14 19.33
N VAL A 443 -9.46 -5.23 18.40
CA VAL A 443 -10.47 -4.40 17.72
C VAL A 443 -10.64 -4.89 16.29
N HIS A 444 -11.81 -5.46 15.96
CA HIS A 444 -12.05 -6.02 14.63
C HIS A 444 -12.86 -5.08 13.75
N VAL A 445 -12.28 -4.70 12.59
CA VAL A 445 -12.91 -3.86 11.58
C VAL A 445 -13.47 -4.71 10.47
N THR A 446 -14.71 -4.46 10.09
CA THR A 446 -15.44 -5.17 9.04
C THR A 446 -15.84 -4.22 7.93
N MET A 447 -15.94 -4.73 6.71
CA MET A 447 -16.50 -4.03 5.57
C MET A 447 -17.63 -4.83 4.93
N VAL A 448 -18.78 -4.18 4.72
CA VAL A 448 -19.86 -4.67 3.89
C VAL A 448 -19.86 -3.88 2.58
N ASP A 449 -19.66 -4.56 1.47
CA ASP A 449 -19.62 -3.96 0.14
C ASP A 449 -20.92 -4.26 -0.60
N GLU A 450 -21.75 -3.24 -0.81
CA GLU A 450 -23.03 -3.34 -1.53
C GLU A 450 -22.99 -2.65 -2.90
N THR A 451 -21.79 -2.31 -3.40
CA THR A 451 -21.66 -1.60 -4.70
C THR A 451 -22.23 -2.39 -5.86
N ALA A 452 -22.16 -3.73 -5.81
CA ALA A 452 -22.74 -4.61 -6.84
C ALA A 452 -24.28 -4.50 -6.97
N VAL A 453 -24.96 -4.03 -5.91
CA VAL A 453 -26.44 -3.85 -5.89
C VAL A 453 -26.82 -2.37 -5.84
N GLY A 454 -25.91 -1.48 -6.25
CA GLY A 454 -26.12 -0.04 -6.26
C GLY A 454 -26.11 0.61 -4.89
N GLY A 455 -25.58 -0.08 -3.87
CA GLY A 455 -25.28 0.46 -2.53
C GLY A 455 -23.90 1.07 -2.45
N ARG A 456 -23.37 1.15 -1.23
CA ARG A 456 -22.04 1.69 -0.94
C ARG A 456 -21.23 0.72 -0.08
N ARG A 457 -19.96 1.02 0.11
CA ARG A 457 -19.09 0.31 1.07
C ARG A 457 -19.29 0.89 2.46
N HIS A 458 -19.65 0.03 3.41
CA HIS A 458 -19.78 0.36 4.81
C HIS A 458 -18.59 -0.25 5.57
N ARG A 459 -17.80 0.58 6.26
CA ARG A 459 -16.68 0.15 7.10
C ARG A 459 -16.98 0.53 8.54
N PHE A 460 -16.88 -0.45 9.43
CA PHE A 460 -17.19 -0.23 10.84
C PHE A 460 -16.46 -1.21 11.74
N VAL A 461 -16.25 -0.84 12.98
CA VAL A 461 -15.82 -1.79 14.02
C VAL A 461 -17.01 -2.69 14.35
N SER A 462 -16.82 -4.01 14.23
CA SER A 462 -17.84 -5.00 14.55
C SER A 462 -17.66 -5.61 15.94
N HIS A 463 -16.42 -5.70 16.44
CA HIS A 463 -16.13 -6.28 17.75
C HIS A 463 -14.98 -5.56 18.45
N VAL A 464 -15.06 -5.49 19.77
CA VAL A 464 -13.92 -5.28 20.66
C VAL A 464 -13.91 -6.44 21.65
N LEU A 465 -12.84 -7.22 21.58
CA LEU A 465 -12.62 -8.38 22.45
C LEU A 465 -11.52 -8.03 23.45
N GLU A 466 -11.76 -8.23 24.73
CA GLU A 466 -10.74 -8.18 25.77
C GLU A 466 -10.12 -9.57 25.94
N VAL A 467 -8.80 -9.65 26.00
CA VAL A 467 -8.07 -10.89 26.28
C VAL A 467 -7.99 -11.05 27.79
N ALA A 468 -8.75 -12.01 28.33
CA ALA A 468 -8.92 -12.20 29.77
C ALA A 468 -7.95 -13.24 30.38
N GLY A 469 -6.77 -13.40 29.78
CA GLY A 469 -5.77 -14.38 30.20
C GLY A 469 -5.96 -15.74 29.52
N LEU A 470 -5.38 -16.79 30.09
CA LEU A 470 -5.54 -18.16 29.59
C LEU A 470 -6.84 -18.78 30.13
N GLY A 471 -7.66 -19.26 29.22
CA GLY A 471 -8.87 -19.99 29.49
C GLY A 471 -8.66 -21.52 29.50
N GLU A 472 -9.76 -22.25 29.30
CA GLU A 472 -9.73 -23.71 29.20
C GLU A 472 -8.81 -24.18 28.05
N HIS A 473 -8.18 -25.31 28.24
CA HIS A 473 -7.23 -25.91 27.32
C HIS A 473 -6.00 -25.03 26.99
N GLY A 474 -5.69 -24.01 27.81
CA GLY A 474 -4.53 -23.13 27.64
C GLY A 474 -4.66 -22.14 26.47
N ARG A 475 -5.86 -21.96 25.92
CA ARG A 475 -6.17 -20.98 24.88
C ARG A 475 -6.53 -19.62 25.51
N PRO A 476 -6.18 -18.45 24.90
CA PRO A 476 -6.62 -17.15 25.38
C PRO A 476 -8.14 -17.06 25.50
N ALA A 477 -8.64 -16.67 26.67
CA ALA A 477 -10.05 -16.38 26.88
C ALA A 477 -10.38 -14.99 26.33
N LEU A 478 -11.49 -14.88 25.60
CA LEU A 478 -11.93 -13.63 24.99
C LEU A 478 -13.27 -13.20 25.60
N ASN A 479 -13.30 -11.99 26.14
CA ASN A 479 -14.51 -11.34 26.63
C ASN A 479 -15.01 -10.33 25.57
N THR A 480 -16.23 -10.49 25.07
CA THR A 480 -16.82 -9.56 24.10
C THR A 480 -17.29 -8.30 24.82
N VAL A 481 -16.49 -7.23 24.78
CA VAL A 481 -16.83 -5.94 25.38
C VAL A 481 -17.81 -5.17 24.50
N PHE A 482 -17.53 -5.14 23.19
CA PHE A 482 -18.46 -4.63 22.17
C PHE A 482 -18.62 -5.67 21.07
N GLY A 483 -19.82 -5.82 20.58
CA GLY A 483 -20.15 -6.77 19.51
C GLY A 483 -21.43 -6.38 18.78
N PRO A 484 -21.78 -7.07 17.68
CA PRO A 484 -22.99 -6.83 16.93
C PRO A 484 -24.23 -7.33 17.69
N ARG A 485 -25.38 -6.72 17.41
CA ARG A 485 -26.69 -7.24 17.78
C ARG A 485 -27.47 -7.66 16.54
N THR A 486 -27.02 -8.75 15.95
CA THR A 486 -27.57 -9.28 14.69
C THR A 486 -29.05 -9.62 14.78
N GLU A 487 -29.55 -10.03 15.96
CA GLU A 487 -30.96 -10.27 16.23
C GLU A 487 -31.84 -9.03 15.96
N GLN A 488 -31.24 -7.86 15.99
CA GLN A 488 -31.89 -6.57 15.75
C GLN A 488 -31.45 -5.90 14.44
N GLY A 489 -30.69 -6.62 13.61
CA GLY A 489 -30.16 -6.10 12.35
C GLY A 489 -29.03 -5.09 12.49
N GLU A 490 -28.38 -4.98 13.69
CA GLU A 490 -27.23 -4.07 13.89
C GLU A 490 -25.91 -4.87 13.84
N PRO A 491 -25.14 -4.78 12.73
CA PRO A 491 -23.88 -5.49 12.57
C PRO A 491 -22.68 -4.77 13.19
N ARG A 492 -22.85 -3.52 13.61
CA ARG A 492 -21.80 -2.69 14.20
C ARG A 492 -21.68 -2.98 15.70
N ALA A 493 -20.50 -2.66 16.24
CA ALA A 493 -20.20 -2.87 17.65
C ALA A 493 -21.09 -1.99 18.56
N VAL A 494 -21.76 -2.63 19.52
CA VAL A 494 -22.48 -2.00 20.62
C VAL A 494 -22.06 -2.66 21.94
N PRO A 495 -22.24 -2.02 23.13
CA PRO A 495 -21.84 -2.59 24.40
C PRO A 495 -22.47 -3.96 24.70
N HIS A 496 -21.66 -4.92 25.13
CA HIS A 496 -22.08 -6.28 25.53
C HIS A 496 -21.79 -6.56 26.99
N THR A 497 -20.50 -6.68 27.35
CA THR A 497 -20.07 -7.00 28.71
C THR A 497 -19.13 -5.91 29.23
N GLN A 498 -19.04 -5.79 30.56
CA GLN A 498 -18.04 -4.91 31.16
C GLN A 498 -16.64 -5.52 31.01
N PRO A 499 -15.63 -4.72 30.62
CA PRO A 499 -14.26 -5.19 30.58
C PRO A 499 -13.67 -5.35 31.97
N ASN A 500 -12.74 -6.29 32.14
CA ASN A 500 -11.97 -6.46 33.37
C ASN A 500 -11.09 -5.22 33.66
N CYS A 501 -10.61 -4.54 32.60
CA CYS A 501 -9.80 -3.34 32.71
C CYS A 501 -10.60 -2.04 32.99
N LEU A 502 -11.88 -2.14 33.37
CA LEU A 502 -12.78 -0.97 33.52
C LEU A 502 -12.23 0.09 34.47
N ASP A 503 -11.59 -0.30 35.57
CA ASP A 503 -11.03 0.67 36.54
C ASP A 503 -9.85 1.46 35.96
N ASP A 504 -9.04 0.86 35.11
CA ASP A 504 -7.97 1.56 34.40
C ASP A 504 -8.55 2.56 33.40
N LEU A 505 -9.61 2.17 32.69
CA LEU A 505 -10.30 3.07 31.77
C LEU A 505 -10.95 4.27 32.48
N ARG A 506 -11.55 4.04 33.67
CA ARG A 506 -12.09 5.13 34.51
C ARG A 506 -11.01 6.11 34.93
N ARG A 507 -9.86 5.62 35.36
CA ARG A 507 -8.69 6.49 35.68
C ARG A 507 -8.21 7.30 34.46
N ALA A 508 -8.40 6.76 33.25
CA ALA A 508 -8.10 7.41 31.99
C ALA A 508 -9.24 8.30 31.46
N GLY A 509 -10.28 8.52 32.27
CA GLY A 509 -11.39 9.44 31.96
C GLY A 509 -12.57 8.81 31.21
N PHE A 510 -12.73 7.49 31.23
CA PHE A 510 -13.89 6.83 30.62
C PHE A 510 -15.10 6.88 31.56
N ASP A 511 -16.23 7.34 31.06
CA ASP A 511 -17.51 7.25 31.73
C ASP A 511 -18.13 5.84 31.55
N ALA A 512 -18.07 5.03 32.59
CA ALA A 512 -18.57 3.67 32.55
C ALA A 512 -20.11 3.56 32.36
N SER A 513 -20.86 4.65 32.61
CA SER A 513 -22.30 4.69 32.37
C SER A 513 -22.65 4.51 30.89
N LEU A 514 -21.74 4.91 29.98
CA LEU A 514 -21.89 4.72 28.55
C LEU A 514 -22.05 3.24 28.13
N LEU A 515 -21.48 2.30 28.89
CA LEU A 515 -21.64 0.86 28.64
C LEU A 515 -23.05 0.34 28.94
N GLN A 516 -23.89 1.12 29.63
CA GLN A 516 -25.29 0.76 29.91
C GLN A 516 -26.19 0.94 28.69
N SER A 517 -25.72 1.68 27.67
CA SER A 517 -26.43 1.88 26.40
C SER A 517 -26.41 0.60 25.56
N ARG A 518 -27.34 -0.33 25.83
CA ARG A 518 -27.40 -1.67 25.19
C ARG A 518 -27.39 -1.65 23.65
N TYR A 519 -27.80 -0.56 23.04
CA TYR A 519 -27.90 -0.38 21.59
C TYR A 519 -26.84 0.55 21.03
N GLY A 520 -25.86 0.93 21.85
CA GLY A 520 -24.87 1.93 21.48
C GLY A 520 -25.48 3.33 21.34
N THR A 521 -24.70 4.24 20.78
CA THR A 521 -25.08 5.65 20.56
C THR A 521 -24.94 6.03 19.08
N TRP A 522 -25.17 5.04 18.19
CA TRP A 522 -25.14 5.29 16.74
C TRP A 522 -26.15 6.35 16.34
N ALA A 523 -25.71 7.36 15.56
CA ALA A 523 -26.57 8.46 15.13
C ALA A 523 -27.76 8.01 14.25
N ALA A 524 -27.59 6.91 13.51
CA ALA A 524 -28.65 6.33 12.68
C ALA A 524 -28.46 4.81 12.55
N PRO A 525 -29.56 4.04 12.36
CA PRO A 525 -29.47 2.63 12.02
C PRO A 525 -28.68 2.42 10.71
N LEU A 526 -27.98 1.30 10.62
CA LEU A 526 -27.32 0.89 9.39
C LEU A 526 -28.33 0.17 8.50
N HIS A 527 -28.77 0.82 7.44
CA HIS A 527 -29.66 0.22 6.44
C HIS A 527 -28.79 -0.46 5.36
N LEU A 528 -28.72 -1.78 5.41
CA LEU A 528 -28.09 -2.58 4.37
C LEU A 528 -29.16 -2.99 3.33
N ARG A 529 -28.79 -2.95 2.03
CA ARG A 529 -29.66 -3.42 0.93
C ARG A 529 -29.70 -4.94 0.84
N ILE A 530 -28.55 -5.59 1.16
CA ILE A 530 -28.42 -7.04 1.22
C ILE A 530 -28.61 -7.45 2.69
N GLY A 531 -29.70 -8.14 3.02
CA GLY A 531 -29.98 -8.63 4.37
C GLY A 531 -30.95 -7.81 5.20
N GLY A 532 -31.48 -6.72 4.67
CA GLY A 532 -32.59 -5.99 5.27
C GLY A 532 -33.93 -6.58 4.87
N ALA A 533 -34.60 -7.21 5.83
CA ALA A 533 -35.95 -7.76 5.82
C ALA A 533 -36.10 -9.24 5.35
N ARG A 534 -36.02 -10.14 6.28
CA ARG A 534 -37.03 -11.21 6.42
C ARG A 534 -37.80 -11.01 7.71
#